data_47749f058151c798540394f350e6ffe4
#
_entry.id   47749f058151c798540394f350e6ffe4
#
_cell.length_a   1.000
_cell.length_b   1.000
_cell.length_c   1.000
_cell.angle_alpha   90.00
_cell.angle_beta   90.00
_cell.angle_gamma   90.00
#
_symmetry.space_group_name_H-M   'P 1'
#
loop_
_entity.id
_entity.type
_entity.pdbx_description
1 polymer ?
#
loop_
_entity_poly.entity_id
_entity_poly.type
_entity_poly.pdbx_seq_one_letter_code
_entity_poly.pdbx_strand_id
1 'polypeptide(L)'
;MESILSGFSRIEILEWNSVQFISLHPDEYGLGGSWNNLKIEFKDIDKNGTVDILLTEPENRTHDIWLQGHRRTYTKTYIWNGSEYALFNYENAQPDYRFEAIQDADSFTNRQEFEKALTLYLDSINNPALLS
;
A
#
# COMPACT_ATOMS: atom_id res chain seq x y z
N MET A 1 -6.99 -13.15 -25.43
CA MET A 1 -7.95 -12.08 -25.22
C MET A 1 -7.90 -11.60 -23.79
N GLU A 2 -7.73 -10.37 -23.65
CA GLU A 2 -7.68 -9.73 -22.37
C GLU A 2 -9.04 -9.68 -21.71
N SER A 3 -9.16 -10.15 -20.49
CA SER A 3 -10.38 -10.01 -19.75
C SER A 3 -10.47 -8.59 -19.21
N ILE A 4 -11.31 -7.80 -19.81
CA ILE A 4 -11.56 -6.42 -19.42
C ILE A 4 -12.40 -6.33 -18.15
N LEU A 5 -13.00 -7.44 -17.75
CA LEU A 5 -14.06 -7.43 -16.75
C LEU A 5 -13.59 -7.61 -15.32
N SER A 6 -12.41 -8.16 -15.13
CA SER A 6 -12.00 -8.51 -13.77
C SER A 6 -10.91 -7.65 -13.32
N GLY A 7 -10.45 -6.70 -13.55
CA GLY A 7 -9.35 -5.88 -13.08
C GLY A 7 -8.71 -6.25 -11.74
N PHE A 8 -9.07 -7.42 -11.18
CA PHE A 8 -8.48 -7.88 -9.93
C PHE A 8 -7.11 -8.50 -10.17
N SER A 9 -6.10 -7.96 -9.51
CA SER A 9 -4.72 -8.39 -9.65
C SER A 9 -4.14 -8.75 -8.29
N ARG A 10 -3.45 -9.88 -8.25
CA ARG A 10 -2.66 -10.30 -7.10
C ARG A 10 -1.37 -10.94 -7.60
N ILE A 11 -0.39 -11.06 -6.72
CA ILE A 11 0.90 -11.65 -7.04
C ILE A 11 1.11 -12.88 -6.16
N GLU A 12 1.53 -13.96 -6.79
CA GLU A 12 2.00 -15.14 -6.10
C GLU A 12 3.49 -15.30 -6.39
N ILE A 13 4.26 -15.59 -5.35
CA ILE A 13 5.69 -15.82 -5.45
C ILE A 13 5.95 -17.25 -5.04
N LEU A 14 6.43 -18.04 -5.98
CA LEU A 14 6.60 -19.46 -5.81
C LEU A 14 8.05 -19.84 -6.10
N GLU A 15 8.58 -20.73 -5.29
CA GLU A 15 9.89 -21.33 -5.51
C GLU A 15 9.73 -22.83 -5.75
N TRP A 16 10.44 -23.35 -6.74
CA TRP A 16 10.51 -24.79 -7.02
C TRP A 16 11.60 -25.44 -6.18
N ASN A 17 11.20 -26.38 -5.32
CA ASN A 17 12.13 -27.06 -4.40
C ASN A 17 12.56 -28.47 -4.90
N SER A 18 12.45 -28.75 -6.19
CA SER A 18 12.70 -30.03 -6.85
C SER A 18 11.58 -31.07 -6.74
N VAL A 19 10.53 -30.79 -5.97
CA VAL A 19 9.38 -31.66 -5.76
C VAL A 19 8.07 -30.93 -6.03
N GLN A 20 7.96 -29.72 -5.52
CA GLN A 20 6.73 -28.91 -5.61
C GLN A 20 7.07 -27.42 -5.55
N PHE A 21 6.11 -26.60 -5.92
CA PHE A 21 6.19 -25.17 -5.70
C PHE A 21 5.82 -24.86 -4.25
N ILE A 22 6.65 -24.04 -3.61
CA ILE A 22 6.39 -23.50 -2.27
C ILE A 22 6.13 -22.00 -2.36
N SER A 23 5.22 -21.52 -1.54
CA SER A 23 4.91 -20.10 -1.46
C SER A 23 5.96 -19.35 -0.65
N LEU A 24 6.42 -18.22 -1.18
CA LEU A 24 7.37 -17.33 -0.51
C LEU A 24 6.71 -16.07 0.06
N HIS A 25 5.42 -16.11 0.29
CA HIS A 25 4.68 -15.01 0.92
C HIS A 25 3.78 -15.56 2.02
N PRO A 26 3.52 -14.77 3.09
CA PRO A 26 2.77 -15.24 4.24
C PRO A 26 1.27 -15.37 3.99
N ASP A 27 0.78 -14.68 2.99
CA ASP A 27 -0.64 -14.64 2.68
C ASP A 27 -1.03 -15.82 1.78
N GLU A 28 -2.03 -16.56 2.18
CA GLU A 28 -2.53 -17.71 1.44
C GLU A 28 -3.00 -17.36 0.02
N TYR A 29 -3.42 -16.13 -0.17
CA TYR A 29 -3.98 -15.67 -1.44
C TYR A 29 -3.02 -14.83 -2.30
N GLY A 30 -1.76 -14.75 -1.90
CA GLY A 30 -0.76 -13.95 -2.60
C GLY A 30 -0.62 -12.53 -2.05
N LEU A 31 0.20 -11.75 -2.69
CA LEU A 31 0.45 -10.36 -2.33
C LEU A 31 -0.44 -9.43 -3.14
N GLY A 32 -0.87 -8.37 -2.52
CA GLY A 32 -1.73 -7.39 -3.15
C GLY A 32 -3.18 -7.84 -3.15
N GLY A 33 -3.95 -7.34 -4.04
CA GLY A 33 -5.37 -7.61 -4.17
C GLY A 33 -6.12 -6.35 -4.51
N SER A 34 -5.87 -5.84 -5.71
CA SER A 34 -6.54 -4.66 -6.21
C SER A 34 -7.35 -4.99 -7.45
N TRP A 35 -8.52 -4.38 -7.54
CA TRP A 35 -9.36 -4.49 -8.72
C TRP A 35 -8.86 -3.64 -9.88
N ASN A 36 -8.04 -2.63 -9.60
CA ASN A 36 -7.57 -1.71 -10.62
C ASN A 36 -6.15 -1.22 -10.34
N ASN A 37 -5.35 -1.09 -11.39
CA ASN A 37 -4.10 -0.34 -11.39
C ASN A 37 -3.08 -0.74 -10.33
N LEU A 38 -2.91 -2.04 -10.13
CA LEU A 38 -1.81 -2.53 -9.30
C LEU A 38 -0.48 -2.24 -10.02
N LYS A 39 0.39 -1.49 -9.34
CA LYS A 39 1.75 -1.22 -9.79
C LYS A 39 2.73 -2.02 -8.97
N ILE A 40 3.63 -2.72 -9.63
CA ILE A 40 4.63 -3.57 -9.00
C ILE A 40 6.00 -3.01 -9.32
N GLU A 41 6.84 -2.85 -8.30
CA GLU A 41 8.22 -2.45 -8.46
C GLU A 41 9.12 -3.43 -7.70
N PHE A 42 10.28 -3.73 -8.28
CA PHE A 42 11.29 -4.56 -7.66
C PHE A 42 12.52 -3.70 -7.38
N LYS A 43 12.90 -3.62 -6.11
CA LYS A 43 14.00 -2.76 -5.69
C LYS A 43 14.58 -3.26 -4.37
N ASP A 44 15.89 -3.28 -4.27
CA ASP A 44 16.59 -3.58 -3.03
C ASP A 44 16.54 -2.35 -2.10
N ILE A 45 15.60 -2.34 -1.17
CA ILE A 45 15.30 -1.19 -0.33
C ILE A 45 16.23 -1.12 0.88
N ASP A 46 16.49 -2.25 1.49
CA ASP A 46 17.35 -2.33 2.68
C ASP A 46 18.84 -2.53 2.34
N LYS A 47 19.17 -2.60 1.05
CA LYS A 47 20.53 -2.74 0.52
C LYS A 47 21.24 -4.01 1.01
N ASN A 48 20.47 -5.08 1.16
CA ASN A 48 21.01 -6.38 1.55
C ASN A 48 21.44 -7.26 0.37
N GLY A 49 21.25 -6.80 -0.86
CA GLY A 49 21.58 -7.53 -2.08
C GLY A 49 20.44 -8.39 -2.61
N THR A 50 19.30 -8.43 -1.93
CA THR A 50 18.09 -9.14 -2.36
C THR A 50 17.03 -8.14 -2.79
N VAL A 51 16.33 -8.45 -3.86
CA VAL A 51 15.27 -7.58 -4.38
C VAL A 51 14.03 -7.68 -3.50
N ASP A 52 13.50 -6.55 -3.11
CA ASP A 52 12.25 -6.40 -2.39
C ASP A 52 11.11 -6.06 -3.34
N ILE A 53 9.88 -6.10 -2.85
CA ILE A 53 8.69 -5.90 -3.66
C ILE A 53 7.89 -4.71 -3.12
N LEU A 54 7.60 -3.76 -3.99
CA LEU A 54 6.72 -2.64 -3.70
C LEU A 54 5.44 -2.81 -4.51
N LEU A 55 4.32 -2.83 -3.82
CA LEU A 55 3.00 -2.86 -4.44
C LEU A 55 2.28 -1.55 -4.17
N THR A 56 1.96 -0.83 -5.23
CA THR A 56 1.16 0.39 -5.14
C THR A 56 -0.24 0.12 -5.65
N GLU A 57 -1.21 0.38 -4.83
CA GLU A 57 -2.62 0.11 -5.09
C GLU A 57 -3.47 1.35 -4.79
N PRO A 58 -4.58 1.54 -5.51
CA PRO A 58 -5.56 2.54 -5.12
C PRO A 58 -6.30 2.12 -3.85
N GLU A 59 -6.69 3.09 -3.06
CA GLU A 59 -7.47 2.89 -1.85
C GLU A 59 -8.77 2.14 -2.17
N ASN A 60 -9.05 1.11 -1.37
CA ASN A 60 -10.28 0.33 -1.53
C ASN A 60 -11.43 0.99 -0.77
N ARG A 61 -12.37 1.55 -1.48
CA ARG A 61 -13.56 2.19 -0.93
C ARG A 61 -14.78 1.29 -1.16
N THR A 62 -14.88 0.22 -0.42
CA THR A 62 -15.96 -0.75 -0.58
C THR A 62 -17.33 -0.26 -0.10
N HIS A 63 -17.39 0.78 0.72
CA HIS A 63 -18.63 1.24 1.35
C HIS A 63 -19.17 2.58 0.85
N ASP A 64 -18.40 3.33 0.09
CA ASP A 64 -18.78 4.67 -0.34
C ASP A 64 -19.00 4.76 -1.85
N ILE A 65 -20.05 4.07 -2.30
CA ILE A 65 -20.51 4.19 -3.69
C ILE A 65 -20.84 5.65 -4.04
N TRP A 66 -21.10 6.45 -3.01
CA TRP A 66 -21.50 7.84 -3.16
C TRP A 66 -20.34 8.82 -3.22
N LEU A 67 -19.17 8.42 -2.78
CA LEU A 67 -17.98 9.24 -2.85
C LEU A 67 -17.21 8.94 -4.14
N GLN A 68 -17.79 9.33 -5.25
CA GLN A 68 -17.05 9.42 -6.51
C GLN A 68 -16.09 10.60 -6.40
N GLY A 69 -14.87 10.33 -6.00
CA GLY A 69 -13.89 11.35 -5.84
C GLY A 69 -12.48 10.81 -5.96
N HIS A 70 -11.54 11.65 -5.66
CA HIS A 70 -10.13 11.31 -5.63
C HIS A 70 -9.88 10.06 -4.78
N ARG A 71 -9.19 9.08 -5.37
CA ARG A 71 -8.73 7.89 -4.67
C ARG A 71 -7.25 8.01 -4.42
N ARG A 72 -6.91 7.98 -3.17
CA ARG A 72 -5.53 7.95 -2.73
C ARG A 72 -4.93 6.59 -3.00
N THR A 73 -3.66 6.55 -3.33
CA THR A 73 -2.92 5.29 -3.42
C THR A 73 -2.16 5.01 -2.13
N TYR A 74 -1.84 3.75 -1.93
CA TYR A 74 -0.94 3.34 -0.87
C TYR A 74 0.09 2.36 -1.42
N THR A 75 1.25 2.30 -0.78
CA THR A 75 2.32 1.39 -1.15
C THR A 75 2.61 0.45 0.01
N LYS A 76 2.57 -0.84 -0.27
CA LYS A 76 3.04 -1.90 0.61
C LYS A 76 4.43 -2.31 0.19
N THR A 77 5.33 -2.38 1.14
CA THR A 77 6.69 -2.86 0.91
C THR A 77 6.86 -4.21 1.58
N TYR A 78 7.26 -5.21 0.80
CA TYR A 78 7.56 -6.54 1.28
C TYR A 78 9.06 -6.79 1.15
N ILE A 79 9.68 -7.14 2.26
CA ILE A 79 11.12 -7.40 2.34
C ILE A 79 11.38 -8.89 2.50
N TRP A 80 12.39 -9.40 1.81
CA TRP A 80 12.87 -10.76 1.96
C TRP A 80 13.55 -10.93 3.31
N ASN A 81 13.03 -11.82 4.16
CA ASN A 81 13.54 -12.05 5.51
C ASN A 81 14.46 -13.29 5.62
N GLY A 82 14.83 -13.89 4.48
CA GLY A 82 15.62 -15.12 4.43
C GLY A 82 14.80 -16.37 4.14
N SER A 83 13.47 -16.33 4.31
CA SER A 83 12.57 -17.44 4.03
C SER A 83 11.34 -17.07 3.23
N GLU A 84 10.84 -15.86 3.40
CA GLU A 84 9.65 -15.37 2.72
C GLU A 84 9.67 -13.84 2.59
N TYR A 85 8.79 -13.32 1.75
CA TYR A 85 8.54 -11.88 1.66
C TYR A 85 7.52 -11.47 2.71
N ALA A 86 7.96 -10.69 3.69
CA ALA A 86 7.13 -10.23 4.79
C ALA A 86 6.79 -8.75 4.63
N LEU A 87 5.58 -8.36 5.02
CA LEU A 87 5.18 -6.96 5.00
C LEU A 87 6.04 -6.16 5.97
N PHE A 88 6.76 -5.20 5.45
CA PHE A 88 7.66 -4.32 6.19
C PHE A 88 7.04 -2.95 6.45
N ASN A 89 6.40 -2.38 5.45
CA ASN A 89 5.85 -1.03 5.52
C ASN A 89 4.56 -0.90 4.72
N TYR A 90 3.71 -0.03 5.22
CA TYR A 90 2.48 0.39 4.55
C TYR A 90 2.43 1.91 4.61
N GLU A 91 2.40 2.56 3.47
CA GLU A 91 2.47 4.01 3.39
C GLU A 91 1.44 4.56 2.41
N ASN A 92 0.64 5.50 2.86
CA ASN A 92 -0.25 6.24 1.99
C ASN A 92 0.56 7.24 1.15
N ALA A 93 0.10 7.50 -0.07
CA ALA A 93 0.61 8.61 -0.86
C ALA A 93 0.42 9.93 -0.10
N GLN A 94 1.22 10.93 -0.41
CA GLN A 94 1.04 12.26 0.17
C GLN A 94 -0.37 12.78 -0.09
N PRO A 95 -0.99 13.45 0.86
CA PRO A 95 -2.34 13.95 0.70
C PRO A 95 -2.39 15.10 -0.31
N ASP A 96 -3.36 15.06 -1.20
CA ASP A 96 -3.70 16.18 -2.09
C ASP A 96 -4.83 17.03 -1.52
N TYR A 97 -5.64 16.45 -0.66
CA TYR A 97 -6.80 17.10 -0.06
C TYR A 97 -6.66 17.24 1.45
N ARG A 98 -7.28 18.29 2.00
CA ARG A 98 -7.27 18.54 3.45
C ARG A 98 -7.84 17.38 4.25
N PHE A 99 -8.93 16.79 3.78
CA PHE A 99 -9.54 15.66 4.49
C PHE A 99 -8.59 14.46 4.58
N GLU A 100 -7.77 14.22 3.56
CA GLU A 100 -6.76 13.15 3.57
C GLU A 100 -5.67 13.41 4.61
N ALA A 101 -5.22 14.65 4.71
CA ALA A 101 -4.25 15.07 5.72
C ALA A 101 -4.82 14.92 7.14
N ILE A 102 -6.11 15.23 7.32
CA ILE A 102 -6.80 15.02 8.60
C ILE A 102 -6.91 13.53 8.93
N GLN A 103 -7.27 12.70 7.96
CA GLN A 103 -7.31 11.24 8.14
C GLN A 103 -5.96 10.67 8.57
N ASP A 104 -4.86 11.16 8.00
CA ASP A 104 -3.52 10.76 8.41
C ASP A 104 -3.24 11.16 9.86
N ALA A 105 -3.60 12.38 10.23
CA ALA A 105 -3.45 12.85 11.60
C ALA A 105 -4.29 12.02 12.58
N ASP A 106 -5.54 11.70 12.23
CA ASP A 106 -6.40 10.82 13.03
C ASP A 106 -5.78 9.44 13.21
N SER A 107 -5.18 8.90 12.15
CA SER A 107 -4.48 7.62 12.19
C SER A 107 -3.31 7.65 13.18
N PHE A 108 -2.52 8.72 13.20
CA PHE A 108 -1.44 8.87 14.17
C PHE A 108 -1.96 9.07 15.60
N THR A 109 -3.07 9.80 15.75
CA THR A 109 -3.73 9.94 17.04
C THR A 109 -4.18 8.59 17.61
N ASN A 110 -4.78 7.75 16.77
CA ASN A 110 -5.23 6.41 17.16
C ASN A 110 -4.06 5.50 17.58
N ARG A 111 -2.89 5.73 17.03
CA ARG A 111 -1.66 5.02 17.41
C ARG A 111 -0.92 5.67 18.59
N GLN A 112 -1.49 6.72 19.17
CA GLN A 112 -0.89 7.49 20.26
C GLN A 112 0.42 8.21 19.89
N GLU A 113 0.65 8.45 18.61
CA GLU A 113 1.79 9.22 18.09
C GLU A 113 1.40 10.70 17.98
N PHE A 114 1.14 11.32 19.14
CA PHE A 114 0.50 12.64 19.22
C PHE A 114 1.31 13.80 18.61
N GLU A 115 2.63 13.74 18.66
CA GLU A 115 3.47 14.79 18.05
C GLU A 115 3.34 14.80 16.54
N LYS A 116 3.35 13.60 15.92
CA LYS A 116 3.14 13.46 14.49
C LYS A 116 1.72 13.88 14.11
N ALA A 117 0.74 13.48 14.89
CA ALA A 117 -0.65 13.87 14.67
C ALA A 117 -0.81 15.39 14.70
N LEU A 118 -0.26 16.05 15.71
CA LEU A 118 -0.33 17.51 15.83
C LEU A 118 0.30 18.22 14.64
N THR A 119 1.49 17.76 14.20
CA THR A 119 2.16 18.30 13.02
C THR A 119 1.27 18.22 11.78
N LEU A 120 0.63 17.07 11.56
CA LEU A 120 -0.25 16.87 10.42
C LEU A 120 -1.53 17.68 10.50
N TYR A 121 -2.13 17.82 11.70
CA TYR A 121 -3.30 18.70 11.87
C TYR A 121 -2.95 20.16 11.55
N LEU A 122 -1.82 20.65 12.03
CA LEU A 122 -1.38 22.01 11.73
C LEU A 122 -1.09 22.19 10.24
N ASP A 123 -0.45 21.21 9.59
CA ASP A 123 -0.22 21.24 8.15
C ASP A 123 -1.55 21.25 7.40
N SER A 124 -2.53 20.46 7.80
CA SER A 124 -3.84 20.41 7.15
C SER A 124 -4.56 21.75 7.16
N ILE A 125 -4.33 22.57 8.18
CA ILE A 125 -4.92 23.90 8.32
C ILE A 125 -4.15 24.94 7.49
N ASN A 126 -2.84 24.88 7.55
CA ASN A 126 -1.96 25.96 7.06
C ASN A 126 -1.38 25.74 5.67
N ASN A 127 -1.43 24.52 5.15
CA ASN A 127 -0.82 24.21 3.86
C ASN A 127 -1.70 24.67 2.69
N PRO A 128 -1.28 25.70 1.94
CA PRO A 128 -2.06 26.23 0.82
C PRO A 128 -2.10 25.28 -0.39
N ALA A 129 -1.22 24.30 -0.45
CA ALA A 129 -1.18 23.32 -1.54
C ALA A 129 -2.29 22.27 -1.44
N LEU A 130 -2.88 22.09 -0.25
CA LEU A 130 -3.95 21.13 -0.07
C LEU A 130 -5.28 21.64 -0.61
N LEU A 131 -5.93 20.82 -1.39
CA LEU A 131 -7.26 21.12 -1.93
C LEU A 131 -8.34 20.96 -0.85
N SER A 132 -9.38 21.71 -1.01
CA SER A 132 -10.53 21.68 -0.10
C SER A 132 -11.47 20.53 -0.40
#